data_acdf9994c3c120d9d3c635448004bb3b
#
_entry.id   acdf9994c3c120d9d3c635448004bb3b
#
_cell.length_a   1.000
_cell.length_b   1.000
_cell.length_c   1.000
_cell.angle_alpha   90.00
_cell.angle_beta   90.00
_cell.angle_gamma   90.00
#
_symmetry.space_group_name_H-M   'P 1'
#
loop_
_entity.id
_entity.type
_entity.pdbx_description
1 polymer ?
#
loop_
_entity_poly.entity_id
_entity_poly.type
_entity_poly.pdbx_seq_one_letter_code
_entity_poly.pdbx_strand_id
1 'polypeptide(L)' 'MSNARFYFQNEIVVIQCNENDKFKDICIKFGIKIRKDINNLYFIYDGKSINNLELKYNEIA' A
#
# COMPACT_ATOMS: atom_id res chain seq x y z
N MET A 1 -2.88 15.35 4.10
CA MET A 1 -2.35 14.32 3.20
C MET A 1 -1.31 13.48 3.90
N SER A 2 -1.33 12.19 3.64
CA SER A 2 -0.36 11.27 4.20
C SER A 2 0.46 10.62 3.10
N ASN A 3 1.58 10.02 3.49
CA ASN A 3 2.44 9.29 2.56
C ASN A 3 2.54 7.85 3.04
N ALA A 4 2.16 6.92 2.18
CA ALA A 4 2.36 5.51 2.43
C ALA A 4 3.71 5.10 1.88
N ARG A 5 4.53 4.45 2.71
CA ARG A 5 5.86 3.98 2.31
C ARG A 5 5.82 2.49 2.09
N PHE A 6 6.27 2.07 0.93
CA PHE A 6 6.36 0.66 0.57
C PHE A 6 7.81 0.28 0.40
N TYR A 7 8.19 -0.88 0.93
CA TYR A 7 9.52 -1.45 0.71
C TYR A 7 9.40 -2.54 -0.32
N PHE A 8 10.07 -2.36 -1.45
CA PHE A 8 9.98 -3.31 -2.56
C PHE A 8 11.34 -3.44 -3.22
N GLN A 9 11.87 -4.67 -3.27
CA GLN A 9 13.16 -4.98 -3.91
C GLN A 9 14.28 -4.03 -3.45
N ASN A 10 14.38 -3.85 -2.13
CA ASN A 10 15.38 -2.99 -1.49
C ASN A 10 15.23 -1.50 -1.79
N GLU A 11 14.10 -1.10 -2.32
CA GLU A 11 13.79 0.31 -2.58
C GLU A 11 12.60 0.76 -1.76
N ILE A 12 12.57 2.05 -1.47
CA ILE A 12 11.43 2.67 -0.80
C ILE A 12 10.62 3.41 -1.84
N VAL A 13 9.34 3.08 -1.93
CA VAL A 13 8.40 3.74 -2.83
C VAL A 13 7.39 4.49 -1.98
N VAL A 14 7.25 5.78 -2.22
CA VAL A 14 6.33 6.64 -1.46
C VAL A 14 5.11 6.95 -2.32
N ILE A 15 3.93 6.69 -1.77
CA ILE A 15 2.66 6.95 -2.44
C ILE A 15 1.88 7.97 -1.62
N GLN A 16 1.55 9.11 -2.22
CA GLN A 16 0.69 10.09 -1.55
C GLN A 16 -0.73 9.55 -1.46
N CYS A 17 -1.34 9.72 -0.30
CA CYS A 17 -2.70 9.25 -0.08
C CYS A 17 -3.40 10.14 0.95
N ASN A 18 -4.70 9.96 1.08
CA ASN A 18 -5.49 10.53 2.15
C ASN A 18 -5.73 9.49 3.22
N GLU A 19 -5.90 9.93 4.47
CA GLU A 19 -6.12 9.02 5.59
C GLU A 19 -7.38 8.18 5.42
N ASN A 20 -8.35 8.68 4.66
CA ASN A 20 -9.61 7.98 4.40
C ASN A 20 -9.58 7.12 3.15
N ASP A 21 -8.47 7.11 2.42
CA ASP A 21 -8.34 6.26 1.24
C ASP A 21 -8.31 4.79 1.66
N LYS A 22 -8.95 3.94 0.86
CA LYS A 22 -8.86 2.51 1.08
C LYS A 22 -7.49 2.00 0.72
N PHE A 23 -7.00 1.03 1.45
CA PHE A 23 -5.69 0.44 1.17
C PHE A 23 -5.60 -0.10 -0.25
N LYS A 24 -6.71 -0.64 -0.75
CA LYS A 24 -6.81 -1.11 -2.14
C LYS A 24 -6.41 -0.03 -3.14
N ASP A 25 -6.92 1.20 -2.96
CA ASP A 25 -6.61 2.30 -3.87
C ASP A 25 -5.14 2.69 -3.80
N ILE A 26 -4.57 2.66 -2.60
CA ILE A 26 -3.16 2.96 -2.41
C ILE A 26 -2.29 1.89 -3.08
N CYS A 27 -2.69 0.63 -2.94
CA CYS A 27 -1.98 -0.48 -3.57
C CYS A 27 -2.03 -0.40 -5.10
N ILE A 28 -3.17 0.03 -5.65
CA ILE A 28 -3.30 0.21 -7.10
C ILE A 28 -2.30 1.27 -7.58
N LYS A 29 -2.22 2.39 -6.87
CA LYS A 29 -1.25 3.44 -7.20
C LYS A 29 0.19 2.92 -7.12
N PHE A 30 0.48 2.14 -6.09
CA PHE A 30 1.78 1.52 -5.93
C PHE A 30 2.10 0.58 -7.11
N GLY A 31 1.14 -0.27 -7.48
CA GLY A 31 1.31 -1.20 -8.59
C GLY A 31 1.58 -0.50 -9.91
N ILE A 32 0.88 0.60 -10.16
CA ILE A 32 1.12 1.40 -11.37
C ILE A 32 2.53 1.96 -11.35
N LYS A 33 2.98 2.46 -10.22
CA LYS A 33 4.30 3.08 -10.09
C LYS A 33 5.44 2.08 -10.32
N ILE A 34 5.29 0.85 -9.86
CA ILE A 34 6.31 -0.19 -10.03
C ILE A 34 6.05 -1.08 -11.24
N ARG A 35 4.94 -0.84 -11.97
CA ARG A 35 4.54 -1.60 -13.16
C ARG A 35 4.37 -3.09 -12.89
N LYS A 36 3.72 -3.42 -11.77
CA LYS A 36 3.43 -4.79 -11.37
C LYS A 36 1.94 -4.94 -11.07
N ASP A 37 1.43 -6.16 -11.26
CA ASP A 37 0.07 -6.48 -10.89
C ASP A 37 0.03 -6.74 -9.37
N ILE A 38 -0.78 -5.95 -8.65
CA ILE A 38 -0.86 -6.07 -7.19
C ILE A 38 -1.46 -7.42 -6.76
N ASN A 39 -2.17 -8.11 -7.64
CA ASN A 39 -2.72 -9.43 -7.33
C ASN A 39 -1.64 -10.48 -7.14
N ASN A 40 -0.44 -10.21 -7.61
CA ASN A 40 0.72 -11.10 -7.45
C ASN A 40 1.62 -10.68 -6.29
N LEU A 41 1.19 -9.73 -5.48
CA LEU A 41 1.99 -9.17 -4.39
C LEU A 41 1.32 -9.41 -3.05
N TYR A 42 2.14 -9.56 -2.02
CA TYR A 42 1.69 -9.62 -0.64
C TYR A 42 2.07 -8.33 0.06
N PHE A 43 1.15 -7.82 0.87
CA PHE A 43 1.41 -6.61 1.63
C PHE A 43 1.50 -6.95 3.11
N ILE A 44 2.57 -6.46 3.74
CA ILE A 44 2.83 -6.71 5.15
C ILE A 44 3.08 -5.36 5.83
N TYR A 45 2.42 -5.14 6.96
CA TYR A 45 2.64 -3.95 7.76
C TYR A 45 2.87 -4.36 9.21
N ASP A 46 3.98 -3.89 9.79
CA ASP A 46 4.35 -4.18 11.18
C ASP A 46 4.37 -5.70 11.46
N GLY A 47 4.93 -6.47 10.50
CA GLY A 47 5.04 -7.90 10.63
C GLY A 47 3.77 -8.70 10.38
N LYS A 48 2.68 -8.03 10.03
CA LYS A 48 1.38 -8.69 9.81
C LYS A 48 0.96 -8.58 8.35
N SER A 49 0.48 -9.68 7.79
CA SER A 49 -0.12 -9.66 6.45
C SER A 49 -1.39 -8.84 6.43
N ILE A 50 -1.50 -7.97 5.43
CA ILE A 50 -2.72 -7.20 5.21
C ILE A 50 -3.54 -7.92 4.15
N ASN A 51 -4.57 -8.64 4.57
CA ASN A 51 -5.42 -9.41 3.66
C ASN A 51 -6.68 -8.67 3.24
N ASN A 52 -7.11 -7.70 4.05
CA ASN A 52 -8.32 -6.92 3.77
C ASN A 52 -7.94 -5.59 3.16
N LEU A 53 -8.03 -5.47 1.84
CA LEU A 53 -7.68 -4.26 1.12
C LEU A 53 -8.77 -3.19 1.19
N GLU A 54 -9.91 -3.50 1.78
CA GLU A 54 -11.00 -2.53 1.95
C GLU A 54 -10.79 -1.64 3.18
N LEU A 55 -9.82 -1.94 4.02
CA LEU A 55 -9.50 -1.10 5.17
C LEU A 55 -9.01 0.27 4.71
N LYS A 56 -9.34 1.28 5.47
CA LYS A 56 -8.83 2.63 5.23
C LYS A 56 -7.39 2.73 5.72
N TYR A 57 -6.64 3.66 5.14
CA TYR A 57 -5.24 3.88 5.53
C TYR A 57 -5.11 4.13 7.04
N ASN A 58 -5.97 4.96 7.60
CA ASN A 58 -5.91 5.28 9.03
C ASN A 58 -6.29 4.12 9.96
N GLU A 59 -6.89 3.07 9.42
CA GLU A 59 -7.17 1.85 10.19
C GLU A 59 -5.97 0.91 10.24
N ILE A 60 -5.03 1.07 9.32
CA ILE A 60 -3.83 0.24 9.21
C ILE A 60 -2.64 0.90 9.89
N ALA A 61 -2.46 2.17 9.64
CA ALA A 61 -1.29 2.93 10.11
C ALA A 61 -1.48 3.53 11.49
#